data_3f246a3b2a01dacf91c9a7e1d1f372bc
#
_entry.id   3f246a3b2a01dacf91c9a7e1d1f372bc
#
_cell.length_a   1.000
_cell.length_b   1.000
_cell.length_c   1.000
_cell.angle_alpha   90.00
_cell.angle_beta   90.00
_cell.angle_gamma   90.00
#
_symmetry.space_group_name_H-M   'P 1'
#
loop_
_entity.id
_entity.type
_entity.pdbx_description
1 polymer ?
#
loop_
_entity_poly.entity_id
_entity_poly.type
_entity_poly.pdbx_seq_one_letter_code
_entity_poly.pdbx_strand_id
1 'polypeptide(L)'
;MKIKLSAALLFAFLLLTGCRVEMATEQVHPIPKPTGIKVDIAGTVMLQEKELIVEGQTNLPKDAIMYAGIKEYGDHESYARVINAKAEEFEEYIAEGTGKVNDEGQFQIRIDRINPKKRYKLEVLFNPAIQKSKIQEIYGMTGENIRTNIGYTEFKHNGNFVNGMIKVAPIVNIDDYSGNGFKWNLTDVFQGKSRPLQ
;
A
#
# COMPACT_ATOMS: atom_id res chain seq x y z
N MET A 1 -33.21 78.01 23.46
CA MET A 1 -32.87 76.71 24.09
C MET A 1 -33.50 75.57 23.35
N LYS A 2 -33.11 75.36 22.06
CA LYS A 2 -33.72 74.31 21.16
C LYS A 2 -32.72 73.58 20.30
N ILE A 3 -31.43 73.58 20.64
CA ILE A 3 -30.38 72.94 19.76
C ILE A 3 -29.70 71.72 20.41
N LYS A 4 -30.03 71.39 21.67
CA LYS A 4 -29.35 70.24 22.35
C LYS A 4 -30.02 68.88 22.22
N LEU A 5 -31.16 68.74 21.54
CA LEU A 5 -31.91 67.52 21.45
C LEU A 5 -31.58 66.71 20.14
N SER A 6 -31.07 67.40 19.12
CA SER A 6 -30.76 66.74 17.82
C SER A 6 -29.43 65.98 17.81
N ALA A 7 -28.46 66.34 18.66
CA ALA A 7 -27.16 65.70 18.71
C ALA A 7 -27.19 64.29 19.40
N ALA A 8 -28.07 64.11 20.37
CA ALA A 8 -28.23 62.86 21.10
C ALA A 8 -28.93 61.80 20.29
N LEU A 9 -29.82 62.18 19.36
CA LEU A 9 -30.55 61.22 18.50
C LEU A 9 -29.68 60.69 17.36
N LEU A 10 -28.69 61.49 16.90
CA LEU A 10 -27.77 61.06 15.84
C LEU A 10 -26.74 60.08 16.37
N PHE A 11 -26.38 60.12 17.66
CA PHE A 11 -25.39 59.17 18.23
C PHE A 11 -25.98 57.81 18.57
N ALA A 12 -27.30 57.73 18.77
CA ALA A 12 -27.99 56.46 19.02
C ALA A 12 -28.16 55.61 17.77
N PHE A 13 -28.12 56.22 16.56
CA PHE A 13 -28.22 55.48 15.28
C PHE A 13 -26.91 54.86 14.82
N LEU A 14 -25.75 55.30 15.34
CA LEU A 14 -24.43 54.77 14.97
C LEU A 14 -24.04 53.48 15.72
N LEU A 15 -24.79 53.08 16.74
CA LEU A 15 -24.50 51.91 17.55
C LEU A 15 -25.25 50.63 17.06
N LEU A 16 -26.07 50.73 15.98
CA LEU A 16 -26.87 49.64 15.46
C LEU A 16 -26.26 48.96 14.20
N THR A 17 -25.05 49.38 13.78
CA THR A 17 -24.31 48.63 12.78
C THR A 17 -23.63 47.44 13.45
N GLY A 18 -24.42 46.49 13.94
CA GLY A 18 -23.94 45.22 14.40
C GLY A 18 -23.22 44.52 13.23
N CYS A 19 -21.94 44.28 13.40
CA CYS A 19 -21.19 43.37 12.49
C CYS A 19 -21.96 42.06 12.38
N ARG A 20 -22.62 41.84 11.28
CA ARG A 20 -23.15 40.56 10.90
C ARG A 20 -21.92 39.70 10.56
N VAL A 21 -21.43 38.94 11.51
CA VAL A 21 -20.48 37.89 11.25
C VAL A 21 -21.25 36.83 10.44
N GLU A 22 -21.15 36.93 9.14
CA GLU A 22 -21.49 35.77 8.28
C GLU A 22 -20.46 34.70 8.63
N MET A 23 -20.86 33.76 9.49
CA MET A 23 -20.16 32.48 9.54
C MET A 23 -20.28 31.88 8.14
N ALA A 24 -19.18 31.96 7.38
CA ALA A 24 -19.02 31.16 6.17
C ALA A 24 -19.24 29.73 6.61
N THR A 25 -20.39 29.18 6.27
CA THR A 25 -20.64 27.78 6.39
C THR A 25 -19.61 27.15 5.42
N GLU A 26 -18.53 26.65 5.99
CA GLU A 26 -17.54 25.88 5.25
C GLU A 26 -18.31 24.77 4.57
N GLN A 27 -18.50 24.91 3.27
CA GLN A 27 -19.12 23.86 2.46
C GLN A 27 -18.18 22.67 2.60
N VAL A 28 -18.55 21.74 3.45
CA VAL A 28 -17.90 20.42 3.50
C VAL A 28 -18.10 19.80 2.13
N HIS A 29 -17.11 20.00 1.28
CA HIS A 29 -17.10 19.29 -0.02
C HIS A 29 -17.11 17.80 0.31
N PRO A 30 -18.09 17.03 -0.16
CA PRO A 30 -18.11 15.61 0.09
C PRO A 30 -16.80 15.04 -0.43
N ILE A 31 -16.05 14.37 0.46
CA ILE A 31 -14.81 13.68 0.08
C ILE A 31 -15.18 12.73 -1.07
N PRO A 32 -14.58 12.88 -2.26
CA PRO A 32 -14.90 12.03 -3.38
C PRO A 32 -14.74 10.56 -2.95
N LYS A 33 -15.78 9.75 -3.13
CA LYS A 33 -15.65 8.31 -2.88
C LYS A 33 -14.55 7.79 -3.79
N PRO A 34 -13.57 7.05 -3.27
CA PRO A 34 -12.51 6.50 -4.10
C PRO A 34 -13.14 5.68 -5.23
N THR A 35 -12.85 6.05 -6.45
CA THR A 35 -13.25 5.32 -7.66
C THR A 35 -12.30 4.17 -7.90
N GLY A 36 -12.75 3.14 -8.61
CA GLY A 36 -11.93 1.99 -8.99
C GLY A 36 -12.24 0.70 -8.21
N ILE A 37 -11.63 -0.37 -8.65
CA ILE A 37 -11.84 -1.72 -8.16
C ILE A 37 -10.88 -1.98 -6.99
N LYS A 38 -11.43 -2.33 -5.84
CA LYS A 38 -10.63 -2.70 -4.68
C LYS A 38 -10.00 -4.07 -4.89
N VAL A 39 -8.69 -4.16 -4.68
CA VAL A 39 -7.96 -5.43 -4.64
C VAL A 39 -7.50 -5.68 -3.21
N ASP A 40 -7.86 -6.81 -2.66
CA ASP A 40 -7.46 -7.27 -1.33
C ASP A 40 -6.53 -8.48 -1.46
N ILE A 41 -5.43 -8.47 -0.74
CA ILE A 41 -4.48 -9.58 -0.66
C ILE A 41 -4.17 -9.81 0.81
N ALA A 42 -4.31 -11.04 1.27
CA ALA A 42 -3.91 -11.48 2.60
C ALA A 42 -3.19 -12.83 2.50
N GLY A 43 -2.34 -13.14 3.46
CA GLY A 43 -1.67 -14.43 3.45
C GLY A 43 -0.53 -14.54 4.45
N THR A 44 0.15 -15.66 4.36
CA THR A 44 1.30 -16.01 5.18
C THR A 44 2.40 -16.61 4.32
N VAL A 45 3.61 -16.51 4.82
CA VAL A 45 4.79 -17.15 4.23
C VAL A 45 5.29 -18.18 5.24
N MET A 46 5.57 -19.38 4.76
CA MET A 46 6.17 -20.45 5.56
C MET A 46 7.49 -20.86 4.95
N LEU A 47 8.49 -21.10 5.78
CA LEU A 47 9.72 -21.76 5.35
C LEU A 47 9.53 -23.27 5.48
N GLN A 48 9.66 -23.98 4.38
CA GLN A 48 9.66 -25.44 4.33
C GLN A 48 10.95 -25.90 3.66
N GLU A 49 11.83 -26.52 4.43
CA GLU A 49 13.18 -26.88 3.98
C GLU A 49 13.97 -25.68 3.44
N LYS A 50 14.08 -25.57 2.11
CA LYS A 50 14.77 -24.46 1.42
C LYS A 50 13.83 -23.55 0.63
N GLU A 51 12.54 -23.81 0.69
CA GLU A 51 11.54 -23.02 -0.02
C GLU A 51 10.75 -22.11 0.90
N LEU A 52 10.43 -20.93 0.42
CA LEU A 52 9.41 -20.06 0.99
C LEU A 52 8.10 -20.38 0.27
N ILE A 53 7.12 -20.83 1.03
CA ILE A 53 5.78 -21.11 0.51
C ILE A 53 4.88 -19.96 0.94
N VAL A 54 4.42 -19.18 -0.03
CA VAL A 54 3.42 -18.14 0.18
C VAL A 54 2.05 -18.76 -0.05
N GLU A 55 1.20 -18.70 0.98
CA GLU A 55 -0.20 -19.07 0.89
C GLU A 55 -1.07 -17.85 1.18
N GLY A 56 -1.99 -17.56 0.29
CA GLY A 56 -2.80 -16.36 0.42
C GLY A 56 -4.19 -16.50 -0.13
N GLN A 57 -4.97 -15.46 0.18
CA GLN A 57 -6.33 -15.27 -0.30
C GLN A 57 -6.48 -13.85 -0.87
N THR A 58 -7.27 -13.74 -1.92
CA THR A 58 -7.53 -12.49 -2.62
C THR A 58 -8.95 -12.47 -3.18
N ASN A 59 -9.44 -11.28 -3.50
CA ASN A 59 -10.69 -11.10 -4.26
C ASN A 59 -10.47 -11.02 -5.77
N LEU A 60 -9.27 -11.30 -6.24
CA LEU A 60 -8.99 -11.38 -7.67
C LEU A 60 -9.71 -12.58 -8.31
N PRO A 61 -10.06 -12.49 -9.60
CA PRO A 61 -10.73 -13.58 -10.28
C PRO A 61 -9.82 -14.81 -10.43
N LYS A 62 -10.44 -15.97 -10.65
CA LYS A 62 -9.75 -17.20 -11.02
C LYS A 62 -8.76 -16.95 -12.17
N ASP A 63 -7.65 -17.67 -12.14
CA ASP A 63 -6.53 -17.57 -13.08
C ASP A 63 -5.74 -16.26 -13.04
N ALA A 64 -6.05 -15.32 -12.14
CA ALA A 64 -5.20 -14.19 -11.90
C ALA A 64 -3.81 -14.66 -11.44
N ILE A 65 -2.77 -14.08 -12.01
CA ILE A 65 -1.38 -14.43 -11.68
C ILE A 65 -0.96 -13.56 -10.49
N MET A 66 -0.58 -14.23 -9.41
CA MET A 66 0.12 -13.63 -8.29
C MET A 66 1.61 -13.86 -8.47
N TYR A 67 2.39 -12.81 -8.27
CA TYR A 67 3.84 -12.83 -8.34
C TYR A 67 4.41 -12.65 -6.94
N ALA A 68 5.54 -13.29 -6.67
CA ALA A 68 6.31 -13.01 -5.47
C ALA A 68 7.80 -13.06 -5.76
N GLY A 69 8.55 -12.20 -5.10
CA GLY A 69 10.00 -12.14 -5.22
C GLY A 69 10.65 -11.79 -3.89
N ILE A 70 11.90 -12.19 -3.71
CA ILE A 70 12.70 -11.85 -2.54
C ILE A 70 13.87 -10.96 -2.93
N LYS A 71 14.07 -9.91 -2.14
CA LYS A 71 15.20 -8.98 -2.21
C LYS A 71 16.05 -9.14 -0.96
N GLU A 72 17.36 -9.16 -1.13
CA GLU A 72 18.28 -9.28 -0.02
C GLU A 72 18.47 -7.94 0.70
N TYR A 73 18.56 -7.96 2.02
CA TYR A 73 19.05 -6.82 2.79
C TYR A 73 20.58 -6.83 2.88
N GLY A 74 21.18 -5.66 2.90
CA GLY A 74 22.62 -5.54 3.11
C GLY A 74 23.07 -6.17 4.45
N ASP A 75 24.28 -6.74 4.47
CA ASP A 75 24.82 -7.42 5.66
C ASP A 75 24.95 -6.49 6.88
N HIS A 76 25.04 -5.18 6.67
CA HIS A 76 25.08 -4.16 7.72
C HIS A 76 23.71 -3.87 8.34
N GLU A 77 22.62 -4.34 7.71
CA GLU A 77 21.27 -4.09 8.21
C GLU A 77 20.99 -4.95 9.44
N SER A 78 20.65 -4.32 10.55
CA SER A 78 20.32 -5.03 11.78
C SER A 78 18.91 -5.62 11.73
N TYR A 79 18.67 -6.67 12.52
CA TYR A 79 17.36 -7.24 12.72
C TYR A 79 16.29 -6.18 13.04
N ALA A 80 16.59 -5.28 13.99
CA ALA A 80 15.66 -4.22 14.38
C ALA A 80 15.31 -3.27 13.23
N ARG A 81 16.24 -3.00 12.30
CA ARG A 81 15.96 -2.18 11.12
C ARG A 81 15.05 -2.91 10.16
N VAL A 82 15.27 -4.21 9.96
CA VAL A 82 14.45 -5.05 9.07
C VAL A 82 13.00 -5.11 9.55
N ILE A 83 12.77 -5.49 10.81
CA ILE A 83 11.40 -5.64 11.35
C ILE A 83 10.65 -4.31 11.46
N ASN A 84 11.37 -3.20 11.60
CA ASN A 84 10.78 -1.85 11.65
C ASN A 84 10.70 -1.19 10.25
N ALA A 85 10.94 -1.94 9.17
CA ALA A 85 10.93 -1.46 7.78
C ALA A 85 11.83 -0.23 7.54
N LYS A 86 12.94 -0.14 8.27
CA LYS A 86 13.96 0.92 8.15
C LYS A 86 15.23 0.42 7.45
N ALA A 87 15.32 -0.87 7.17
CA ALA A 87 16.43 -1.46 6.43
C ALA A 87 16.29 -1.18 4.94
N GLU A 88 17.43 -1.13 4.26
CA GLU A 88 17.51 -0.93 2.82
C GLU A 88 17.78 -2.28 2.14
N GLU A 89 16.87 -2.66 1.28
CA GLU A 89 17.01 -3.83 0.43
C GLU A 89 17.73 -3.48 -0.89
N PHE A 90 18.40 -4.46 -1.49
CA PHE A 90 18.89 -4.34 -2.87
C PHE A 90 17.71 -4.26 -3.84
N GLU A 91 17.89 -3.60 -4.97
CA GLU A 91 16.79 -3.37 -5.92
C GLU A 91 16.35 -4.63 -6.65
N GLU A 92 17.29 -5.55 -6.91
CA GLU A 92 17.04 -6.74 -7.72
C GLU A 92 16.43 -7.88 -6.90
N TYR A 93 15.50 -8.59 -7.50
CA TYR A 93 15.03 -9.86 -6.98
C TYR A 93 16.08 -10.94 -7.21
N ILE A 94 16.39 -11.70 -6.18
CA ILE A 94 17.35 -12.81 -6.25
C ILE A 94 16.66 -14.16 -6.48
N ALA A 95 15.39 -14.27 -6.17
CA ALA A 95 14.52 -15.39 -6.50
C ALA A 95 13.09 -14.92 -6.62
N GLU A 96 12.35 -15.57 -7.50
CA GLU A 96 11.00 -15.19 -7.89
C GLU A 96 10.13 -16.42 -8.09
N GLY A 97 8.81 -16.23 -7.97
CA GLY A 97 7.84 -17.29 -8.24
C GLY A 97 6.48 -16.69 -8.61
N THR A 98 5.66 -17.51 -9.20
CA THR A 98 4.26 -17.14 -9.52
C THR A 98 3.30 -18.22 -9.09
N GLY A 99 2.07 -17.83 -8.81
CA GLY A 99 0.95 -18.72 -8.54
C GLY A 99 -0.31 -18.20 -9.20
N LYS A 100 -1.30 -19.05 -9.36
CA LYS A 100 -2.61 -18.66 -9.89
C LYS A 100 -3.65 -18.71 -8.81
N VAL A 101 -4.58 -17.78 -8.88
CA VAL A 101 -5.75 -17.74 -8.04
C VAL A 101 -6.73 -18.84 -8.48
N ASN A 102 -7.22 -19.63 -7.52
CA ASN A 102 -8.22 -20.67 -7.74
C ASN A 102 -9.66 -20.12 -7.66
N ASP A 103 -10.67 -21.02 -7.72
CA ASP A 103 -12.09 -20.65 -7.68
C ASP A 103 -12.51 -20.05 -6.32
N GLU A 104 -11.80 -20.43 -5.25
CA GLU A 104 -12.06 -19.94 -3.88
C GLU A 104 -11.31 -18.64 -3.56
N GLY A 105 -10.58 -18.06 -4.54
CA GLY A 105 -9.75 -16.88 -4.35
C GLY A 105 -8.42 -17.14 -3.64
N GLN A 106 -8.00 -18.41 -3.53
CA GLN A 106 -6.75 -18.80 -2.89
C GLN A 106 -5.63 -18.90 -3.92
N PHE A 107 -4.40 -18.66 -3.46
CA PHE A 107 -3.19 -18.84 -4.27
C PHE A 107 -2.04 -19.40 -3.44
N GLN A 108 -1.14 -20.10 -4.09
CA GLN A 108 0.12 -20.58 -3.52
C GLN A 108 1.26 -20.22 -4.47
N ILE A 109 2.37 -19.73 -3.91
CA ILE A 109 3.61 -19.43 -4.64
C ILE A 109 4.77 -20.09 -3.91
N ARG A 110 5.70 -20.66 -4.65
CA ARG A 110 6.93 -21.27 -4.13
C ARG A 110 8.12 -20.46 -4.63
N ILE A 111 9.03 -20.15 -3.73
CA ILE A 111 10.25 -19.38 -4.02
C ILE A 111 11.42 -20.04 -3.31
N ASP A 112 12.50 -20.30 -4.02
CA ASP A 112 13.72 -20.82 -3.42
C ASP A 112 14.34 -19.78 -2.46
N ARG A 113 14.64 -20.20 -1.24
CA ARG A 113 15.45 -19.40 -0.31
C ARG A 113 16.91 -19.78 -0.53
N ILE A 114 17.61 -18.98 -1.34
CA ILE A 114 18.97 -19.26 -1.80
C ILE A 114 19.96 -19.39 -0.65
N ASN A 115 19.90 -18.49 0.34
CA ASN A 115 20.79 -18.51 1.51
C ASN A 115 20.01 -18.37 2.82
N PRO A 116 19.88 -19.41 3.63
CA PRO A 116 19.14 -19.39 4.89
C PRO A 116 19.76 -18.48 5.96
N LYS A 117 21.03 -18.06 5.80
CA LYS A 117 21.69 -17.14 6.75
C LYS A 117 21.44 -15.66 6.44
N LYS A 118 20.87 -15.36 5.27
CA LYS A 118 20.56 -13.98 4.86
C LYS A 118 19.14 -13.60 5.25
N ARG A 119 18.92 -12.30 5.33
CA ARG A 119 17.60 -11.69 5.55
C ARG A 119 17.06 -11.17 4.25
N TYR A 120 15.76 -11.31 4.05
CA TYR A 120 15.12 -10.93 2.80
C TYR A 120 13.85 -10.12 3.07
N LYS A 121 13.53 -9.23 2.14
CA LYS A 121 12.21 -8.67 1.98
C LYS A 121 11.48 -9.50 0.92
N LEU A 122 10.42 -10.18 1.32
CA LEU A 122 9.49 -10.79 0.38
C LEU A 122 8.48 -9.74 -0.05
N GLU A 123 8.23 -9.67 -1.34
CA GLU A 123 7.16 -8.87 -1.93
C GLU A 123 6.20 -9.81 -2.66
N VAL A 124 4.90 -9.70 -2.39
CA VAL A 124 3.82 -10.41 -3.09
C VAL A 124 3.00 -9.38 -3.84
N LEU A 125 2.88 -9.53 -5.14
CA LEU A 125 2.42 -8.49 -6.05
C LEU A 125 1.31 -8.99 -6.97
N PHE A 126 0.24 -8.21 -7.12
CA PHE A 126 -0.65 -8.26 -8.27
C PHE A 126 -0.20 -7.22 -9.29
N ASN A 127 0.26 -7.70 -10.45
CA ASN A 127 0.69 -6.89 -11.57
C ASN A 127 -0.27 -7.07 -12.75
N PRO A 128 -1.09 -6.07 -13.10
CA PRO A 128 -2.01 -6.15 -14.24
C PRO A 128 -1.33 -6.40 -15.59
N ALA A 129 -0.11 -5.89 -15.78
CA ALA A 129 0.59 -5.99 -17.06
C ALA A 129 0.94 -7.43 -17.47
N ILE A 130 1.07 -8.35 -16.49
CA ILE A 130 1.37 -9.77 -16.77
C ILE A 130 0.13 -10.66 -16.85
N GLN A 131 -1.06 -10.08 -16.70
CA GLN A 131 -2.32 -10.83 -16.70
C GLN A 131 -2.79 -11.16 -18.11
N LYS A 132 -3.66 -12.16 -18.19
CA LYS A 132 -4.39 -12.46 -19.44
C LYS A 132 -5.35 -11.31 -19.76
N SER A 133 -5.66 -11.11 -21.05
CA SER A 133 -6.52 -10.03 -21.55
C SER A 133 -7.83 -9.88 -20.78
N LYS A 134 -8.50 -10.99 -20.45
CA LYS A 134 -9.76 -10.97 -19.70
C LYS A 134 -9.63 -10.32 -18.30
N ILE A 135 -8.48 -10.46 -17.66
CA ILE A 135 -8.21 -9.84 -16.36
C ILE A 135 -7.79 -8.38 -16.56
N GLN A 136 -7.02 -8.10 -17.61
CA GLN A 136 -6.66 -6.73 -17.99
C GLN A 136 -7.87 -5.87 -18.36
N GLU A 137 -8.90 -6.45 -18.98
CA GLU A 137 -10.18 -5.75 -19.25
C GLU A 137 -10.85 -5.25 -17.96
N ILE A 138 -10.68 -5.97 -16.85
CA ILE A 138 -11.25 -5.60 -15.56
C ILE A 138 -10.41 -4.50 -14.88
N TYR A 139 -9.11 -4.75 -14.73
CA TYR A 139 -8.23 -3.90 -13.91
C TYR A 139 -7.50 -2.82 -14.69
N GLY A 140 -7.58 -2.86 -16.02
CA GLY A 140 -6.76 -2.06 -16.92
C GLY A 140 -5.42 -2.72 -17.23
N MET A 141 -4.85 -2.43 -18.39
CA MET A 141 -3.56 -3.00 -18.81
C MET A 141 -2.41 -2.50 -17.92
N THR A 142 -2.50 -1.26 -17.46
CA THR A 142 -1.54 -0.63 -16.54
C THR A 142 -2.12 -0.43 -15.13
N GLY A 143 -3.22 -1.11 -14.80
CA GLY A 143 -3.86 -1.02 -13.49
C GLY A 143 -4.65 0.27 -13.24
N GLU A 144 -5.04 0.97 -14.29
CA GLU A 144 -5.75 2.24 -14.23
C GLU A 144 -7.11 2.16 -13.54
N ASN A 145 -7.71 0.96 -13.50
CA ASN A 145 -8.99 0.71 -12.84
C ASN A 145 -8.84 0.26 -11.37
N ILE A 146 -7.61 0.09 -10.87
CA ILE A 146 -7.39 -0.29 -9.48
C ILE A 146 -7.61 0.90 -8.57
N ARG A 147 -8.40 0.68 -7.52
CA ARG A 147 -8.63 1.69 -6.49
C ARG A 147 -7.40 1.93 -5.65
N THR A 148 -7.03 3.19 -5.48
CA THR A 148 -5.98 3.60 -4.54
C THR A 148 -6.41 3.29 -3.11
N ASN A 149 -5.78 2.29 -2.48
CA ASN A 149 -5.98 1.89 -1.10
C ASN A 149 -4.65 1.38 -0.51
N ILE A 150 -4.66 0.93 0.74
CA ILE A 150 -3.44 0.42 1.39
C ILE A 150 -2.88 -0.76 0.59
N GLY A 151 -1.58 -0.69 0.25
CA GLY A 151 -0.90 -1.66 -0.60
C GLY A 151 -0.90 -1.32 -2.09
N TYR A 152 -1.62 -0.25 -2.50
CA TYR A 152 -1.49 0.28 -3.86
C TYR A 152 -0.07 0.81 -4.08
N THR A 153 0.53 0.43 -5.20
CA THR A 153 1.89 0.85 -5.56
C THR A 153 2.02 1.03 -7.06
N GLU A 154 2.90 1.94 -7.45
CA GLU A 154 3.36 2.09 -8.82
C GLU A 154 4.76 1.48 -8.95
N PHE A 155 5.00 0.75 -10.00
CA PHE A 155 6.29 0.16 -10.32
C PHE A 155 6.54 0.13 -11.83
N LYS A 156 7.79 -0.08 -12.23
CA LYS A 156 8.14 -0.21 -13.65
C LYS A 156 8.07 -1.68 -14.08
N HIS A 157 7.40 -1.93 -15.21
CA HIS A 157 7.39 -3.21 -15.90
C HIS A 157 7.65 -2.99 -17.39
N ASN A 158 8.71 -3.58 -17.92
CA ASN A 158 9.12 -3.39 -19.31
C ASN A 158 9.19 -1.91 -19.76
N GLY A 159 9.71 -1.05 -18.87
CA GLY A 159 9.86 0.38 -19.13
C GLY A 159 8.60 1.23 -18.92
N ASN A 160 7.44 0.63 -18.72
CA ASN A 160 6.18 1.32 -18.47
C ASN A 160 5.86 1.38 -16.97
N PHE A 161 5.19 2.44 -16.54
CA PHE A 161 4.62 2.51 -15.20
C PHE A 161 3.34 1.69 -15.14
N VAL A 162 3.23 0.87 -14.10
CA VAL A 162 2.10 0.00 -13.85
C VAL A 162 1.66 0.17 -12.41
N ASN A 163 0.36 0.30 -12.21
CA ASN A 163 -0.25 0.33 -10.89
C ASN A 163 -0.67 -1.07 -10.48
N GLY A 164 -0.37 -1.45 -9.26
CA GLY A 164 -0.73 -2.76 -8.73
C GLY A 164 -0.91 -2.74 -7.23
N MET A 165 -1.02 -3.94 -6.67
CA MET A 165 -1.14 -4.13 -5.24
C MET A 165 0.00 -4.98 -4.72
N ILE A 166 0.60 -4.55 -3.60
CA ILE A 166 1.74 -5.22 -2.98
C ILE A 166 1.47 -5.52 -1.51
N LYS A 167 1.95 -6.67 -1.07
CA LYS A 167 2.13 -7.05 0.33
C LYS A 167 3.56 -7.47 0.57
N VAL A 168 4.05 -7.30 1.78
CA VAL A 168 5.44 -7.61 2.12
C VAL A 168 5.53 -8.49 3.36
N ALA A 169 6.64 -9.23 3.48
CA ALA A 169 7.01 -9.90 4.70
C ALA A 169 8.52 -9.80 4.93
N PRO A 170 8.96 -9.50 6.16
CA PRO A 170 10.37 -9.53 6.51
C PRO A 170 10.79 -10.98 6.79
N ILE A 171 11.51 -11.60 5.86
CA ILE A 171 12.04 -12.95 6.05
C ILE A 171 13.37 -12.84 6.81
N VAL A 172 13.30 -13.07 8.10
CA VAL A 172 14.45 -13.00 9.00
C VAL A 172 14.98 -14.38 9.34
N ASN A 173 16.22 -14.44 9.79
CA ASN A 173 16.87 -15.70 10.10
C ASN A 173 16.21 -16.40 11.30
N ILE A 174 16.14 -17.72 11.22
CA ILE A 174 15.55 -18.58 12.26
C ILE A 174 16.33 -18.48 13.58
N ASP A 175 17.64 -18.24 13.50
CA ASP A 175 18.52 -18.10 14.66
C ASP A 175 18.38 -16.76 15.37
N ASP A 176 17.64 -15.81 14.81
CA ASP A 176 17.24 -14.61 15.51
C ASP A 176 16.16 -14.97 16.54
N TYR A 177 16.51 -14.94 17.82
CA TYR A 177 15.70 -15.33 18.99
C TYR A 177 14.31 -14.66 19.10
N SER A 178 14.03 -13.70 18.25
CA SER A 178 12.74 -13.02 18.09
C SER A 178 11.87 -13.63 17.00
N GLY A 179 12.35 -14.68 16.33
CA GLY A 179 11.71 -15.24 15.16
C GLY A 179 10.37 -15.88 15.48
N ASN A 180 9.36 -15.58 14.70
CA ASN A 180 8.12 -16.36 14.62
C ASN A 180 8.40 -17.74 14.00
N GLY A 181 9.58 -18.30 14.23
CA GLY A 181 10.03 -19.57 13.72
C GLY A 181 10.05 -19.60 12.18
N PHE A 182 9.15 -20.33 11.58
CA PHE A 182 9.12 -20.60 10.16
C PHE A 182 7.96 -19.94 9.41
N LYS A 183 7.28 -18.97 10.05
CA LYS A 183 6.07 -18.37 9.49
C LYS A 183 6.03 -16.86 9.69
N TRP A 184 5.68 -16.15 8.63
CA TRP A 184 5.51 -14.68 8.62
C TRP A 184 4.15 -14.33 8.03
N ASN A 185 3.53 -13.27 8.51
CA ASN A 185 2.31 -12.72 7.93
C ASN A 185 2.68 -11.73 6.81
N LEU A 186 1.90 -11.74 5.74
CA LEU A 186 1.92 -10.66 4.76
C LEU A 186 1.34 -9.40 5.38
N THR A 187 2.07 -8.30 5.31
CA THR A 187 1.67 -7.00 5.81
C THR A 187 1.62 -5.97 4.70
N ASP A 188 0.96 -4.86 4.96
CA ASP A 188 1.01 -3.73 4.05
C ASP A 188 2.42 -3.14 4.00
N VAL A 189 2.77 -2.55 2.86
CA VAL A 189 4.00 -1.75 2.76
C VAL A 189 3.89 -0.64 3.79
N PHE A 190 4.84 -0.56 4.71
CA PHE A 190 4.87 0.50 5.70
C PHE A 190 4.91 1.84 4.97
N GLN A 191 3.89 2.67 5.18
CA GLN A 191 3.82 4.03 4.67
C GLN A 191 4.85 4.89 5.42
N GLY A 192 6.10 4.74 5.08
CA GLY A 192 7.19 5.52 5.69
C GLY A 192 8.18 6.09 4.69
N LYS A 193 8.15 5.61 3.47
CA LYS A 193 8.95 6.17 2.37
C LYS A 193 8.05 6.41 1.16
N SER A 194 7.45 7.59 1.09
CA SER A 194 7.22 8.19 -0.20
C SER A 194 8.60 8.36 -0.84
N ARG A 195 8.98 7.49 -1.78
CA ARG A 195 10.13 7.76 -2.62
C ARG A 195 9.89 9.10 -3.31
N PRO A 196 10.81 10.08 -3.22
CA PRO A 196 10.73 11.22 -4.10
C PRO A 196 10.79 10.66 -5.52
N LEU A 197 9.81 11.06 -6.32
CA LEU A 197 9.84 10.87 -7.77
C LEU A 197 11.13 11.49 -8.30
N GLN A 198 12.06 10.68 -8.73
CA GLN A 198 13.21 11.10 -9.55
C GLN A 198 12.87 10.94 -11.02
#